data_c45146942e7a6025dd9a7593b5404344
#
_entry.id   c45146942e7a6025dd9a7593b5404344
#
_cell.length_a   1.000
_cell.length_b   1.000
_cell.length_c   1.000
_cell.angle_alpha   90.00
_cell.angle_beta   90.00
_cell.angle_gamma   90.00
#
_symmetry.space_group_name_H-M   'P 1'
#
loop_
_entity.id
_entity.type
_entity.pdbx_description
1 polymer ?
#
loop_
_entity_poly.entity_id
_entity_poly.type
_entity_poly.pdbx_seq_one_letter_code
_entity_poly.pdbx_strand_id
1 'polypeptide(L)'
;YGAVTKNGEGEAVQGIVLSLRGADANTIVRDVRARLAELAPSFPKDVTVEVFYDRSELISHAVMTVQEALVEAIVLVVILLVVFLGNMRASIVVACMLPMAALFTFMMMQLTGMSAHLMSLGGLAIAIGLIVDAAVVVVENTVDRLGHEPEGGRTPWVNLIFRAASEVAVPVASGILIICLVFLPLL
;
A
#
# COMPACT_ATOMS: atom_id res chain seq x y z
N TYR A 1 -39.36 17.81 11.25
CA TYR A 1 -38.88 18.02 12.62
C TYR A 1 -38.29 16.69 13.08
N GLY A 2 -37.01 16.65 13.44
CA GLY A 2 -36.33 15.49 13.99
C GLY A 2 -35.71 15.88 15.34
N ALA A 3 -35.71 14.98 16.30
CA ALA A 3 -34.96 15.11 17.53
C ALA A 3 -33.69 14.25 17.43
N VAL A 4 -32.56 14.80 17.84
CA VAL A 4 -31.31 14.09 18.00
C VAL A 4 -31.08 13.87 19.48
N THR A 5 -30.81 12.63 19.89
CA THR A 5 -30.49 12.29 21.27
C THR A 5 -29.10 11.67 21.32
N LYS A 6 -28.36 11.89 22.41
CA LYS A 6 -27.08 11.24 22.66
C LYS A 6 -27.33 10.05 23.62
N ASN A 7 -26.96 8.84 23.20
CA ASN A 7 -27.14 7.59 24.00
C ASN A 7 -28.59 7.32 24.47
N GLY A 8 -29.59 7.89 23.82
CA GLY A 8 -30.97 7.79 24.23
C GLY A 8 -31.40 8.75 25.36
N GLU A 9 -30.52 9.63 25.79
CA GLU A 9 -30.75 10.60 26.87
C GLU A 9 -30.59 12.04 26.39
N GLY A 10 -31.58 12.88 26.69
CA GLY A 10 -31.54 14.32 26.45
C GLY A 10 -31.60 14.73 24.98
N GLU A 11 -31.66 16.05 24.76
CA GLU A 11 -31.57 16.64 23.42
C GLU A 11 -30.11 16.96 23.07
N ALA A 12 -29.70 16.65 21.84
CA ALA A 12 -28.37 16.93 21.33
C ALA A 12 -28.47 17.66 19.98
N VAL A 13 -27.46 18.45 19.66
CA VAL A 13 -27.30 19.09 18.35
C VAL A 13 -26.17 18.38 17.61
N GLN A 14 -26.47 17.88 16.42
CA GLN A 14 -25.49 17.22 15.59
C GLN A 14 -25.04 18.14 14.45
N GLY A 15 -23.74 18.36 14.32
CA GLY A 15 -23.11 19.01 13.19
C GLY A 15 -22.45 17.99 12.28
N ILE A 16 -22.65 18.10 10.97
CA ILE A 16 -22.00 17.25 9.97
C ILE A 16 -21.16 18.13 9.06
N VAL A 17 -19.86 17.86 8.99
CA VAL A 17 -18.97 18.53 8.05
C VAL A 17 -18.84 17.66 6.81
N LEU A 18 -19.24 18.19 5.65
CA LEU A 18 -19.15 17.50 4.38
C LEU A 18 -17.93 18.00 3.62
N SER A 19 -17.12 17.06 3.14
CA SER A 19 -15.99 17.39 2.27
C SER A 19 -16.43 17.53 0.82
N LEU A 20 -15.79 18.42 0.09
CA LEU A 20 -15.95 18.51 -1.36
C LEU A 20 -15.29 17.30 -2.03
N ARG A 21 -15.80 16.90 -3.18
CA ARG A 21 -15.25 15.78 -3.95
C ARG A 21 -13.79 16.07 -4.35
N GLY A 22 -12.89 15.17 -4.02
CA GLY A 22 -11.45 15.31 -4.31
C GLY A 22 -10.63 16.01 -3.22
N ALA A 23 -11.26 16.49 -2.14
CA ALA A 23 -10.53 17.08 -1.02
C ALA A 23 -9.92 16.00 -0.11
N ASP A 24 -8.74 16.29 0.43
CA ASP A 24 -8.07 15.38 1.37
C ASP A 24 -8.76 15.36 2.73
N ALA A 25 -9.26 14.18 3.12
CA ALA A 25 -10.01 13.99 4.35
C ALA A 25 -9.18 14.31 5.61
N ASN A 26 -7.88 13.98 5.61
CA ASN A 26 -7.00 14.24 6.76
C ASN A 26 -6.80 15.74 6.98
N THR A 27 -6.60 16.49 5.92
CA THR A 27 -6.47 17.96 5.99
C THR A 27 -7.75 18.58 6.51
N ILE A 28 -8.92 18.17 5.99
CA ILE A 28 -10.21 18.70 6.44
C ILE A 28 -10.44 18.41 7.91
N VAL A 29 -10.23 17.18 8.37
CA VAL A 29 -10.44 16.81 9.78
C VAL A 29 -9.51 17.61 10.68
N ARG A 30 -8.25 17.77 10.30
CA ARG A 30 -7.28 18.56 11.06
C ARG A 30 -7.72 20.03 11.16
N ASP A 31 -8.16 20.62 10.06
CA ASP A 31 -8.58 22.03 10.02
C ASP A 31 -9.89 22.25 10.80
N VAL A 32 -10.83 21.28 10.73
CA VAL A 32 -12.06 21.32 11.55
C VAL A 32 -11.73 21.18 13.04
N ARG A 33 -10.84 20.29 13.43
CA ARG A 33 -10.40 20.15 14.83
C ARG A 33 -9.73 21.43 15.34
N ALA A 34 -8.85 22.03 14.52
CA ALA A 34 -8.22 23.31 14.85
C ALA A 34 -9.27 24.41 15.04
N ARG A 35 -10.26 24.50 14.14
CA ARG A 35 -11.32 25.50 14.23
C ARG A 35 -12.25 25.28 15.43
N LEU A 36 -12.56 24.03 15.77
CA LEU A 36 -13.31 23.71 16.98
C LEU A 36 -12.55 24.11 18.25
N ALA A 37 -11.24 23.91 18.29
CA ALA A 37 -10.41 24.33 19.41
C ALA A 37 -10.36 25.86 19.57
N GLU A 38 -10.33 26.62 18.46
CA GLU A 38 -10.41 28.09 18.49
C GLU A 38 -11.78 28.57 19.00
N LEU A 39 -12.86 27.86 18.67
CA LEU A 39 -14.22 28.20 19.06
C LEU A 39 -14.58 27.74 20.47
N ALA A 40 -13.86 26.76 21.02
CA ALA A 40 -14.14 26.18 22.33
C ALA A 40 -14.32 27.23 23.47
N PRO A 41 -13.51 28.32 23.55
CA PRO A 41 -13.67 29.33 24.57
C PRO A 41 -14.97 30.16 24.43
N SER A 42 -15.60 30.16 23.24
CA SER A 42 -16.82 30.91 22.97
C SER A 42 -18.10 30.11 23.24
N PHE A 43 -17.99 28.84 23.51
CA PHE A 43 -19.15 28.03 23.86
C PHE A 43 -19.62 28.30 25.32
N PRO A 44 -20.94 28.23 25.58
CA PRO A 44 -21.45 28.24 26.94
C PRO A 44 -20.85 27.11 27.77
N LYS A 45 -20.67 27.33 29.08
CA LYS A 45 -20.02 26.33 29.98
C LYS A 45 -20.75 24.99 30.05
N ASP A 46 -22.02 24.98 29.69
CA ASP A 46 -22.90 23.79 29.73
C ASP A 46 -22.90 23.03 28.39
N VAL A 47 -22.17 23.52 27.39
CA VAL A 47 -22.08 22.87 26.06
C VAL A 47 -20.76 22.13 25.91
N THR A 48 -20.85 20.82 25.71
CA THR A 48 -19.69 19.96 25.42
C THR A 48 -19.73 19.53 23.96
N VAL A 49 -18.65 19.78 23.24
CA VAL A 49 -18.51 19.33 21.85
C VAL A 49 -17.75 18.02 21.83
N GLU A 50 -18.36 16.99 21.27
CA GLU A 50 -17.76 15.67 21.16
C GLU A 50 -17.74 15.22 19.68
N VAL A 51 -16.58 14.77 19.22
CA VAL A 51 -16.43 14.20 17.88
C VAL A 51 -16.79 12.71 17.98
N PHE A 52 -17.95 12.33 17.48
CA PHE A 52 -18.43 10.96 17.53
C PHE A 52 -18.07 10.13 16.27
N TYR A 53 -17.70 10.76 15.18
CA TYR A 53 -17.27 10.12 13.95
C TYR A 53 -16.13 10.89 13.30
N ASP A 54 -15.00 10.24 13.12
CA ASP A 54 -13.81 10.77 12.47
C ASP A 54 -13.34 9.83 11.36
N ARG A 55 -13.44 10.31 10.14
CA ARG A 55 -13.05 9.52 8.96
C ARG A 55 -11.54 9.31 8.87
N SER A 56 -10.74 10.19 9.48
CA SER A 56 -9.28 10.05 9.49
C SER A 56 -8.81 8.85 10.31
N GLU A 57 -9.54 8.45 11.35
CA GLU A 57 -9.24 7.24 12.11
C GLU A 57 -9.37 5.98 11.26
N LEU A 58 -10.44 5.87 10.45
CA LEU A 58 -10.61 4.74 9.53
C LEU A 58 -9.49 4.65 8.51
N ILE A 59 -9.06 5.79 7.96
CA ILE A 59 -7.96 5.84 6.99
C ILE A 59 -6.66 5.46 7.68
N SER A 60 -6.39 5.97 8.88
CA SER A 60 -5.19 5.65 9.66
C SER A 60 -5.10 4.16 9.98
N HIS A 61 -6.20 3.55 10.45
CA HIS A 61 -6.27 2.10 10.69
C HIS A 61 -6.03 1.29 9.41
N ALA A 62 -6.62 1.69 8.29
CA ALA A 62 -6.41 1.02 7.02
C ALA A 62 -4.95 1.10 6.54
N VAL A 63 -4.32 2.27 6.67
CA VAL A 63 -2.89 2.45 6.33
C VAL A 63 -2.01 1.57 7.23
N MET A 64 -2.29 1.53 8.54
CA MET A 64 -1.55 0.71 9.50
C MET A 64 -1.70 -0.78 9.17
N THR A 65 -2.91 -1.24 8.87
CA THR A 65 -3.16 -2.63 8.47
C THR A 65 -2.40 -3.01 7.20
N VAL A 66 -2.38 -2.13 6.18
CA VAL A 66 -1.61 -2.37 4.95
C VAL A 66 -0.11 -2.40 5.23
N GLN A 67 0.38 -1.52 6.11
CA GLN A 67 1.79 -1.48 6.50
C GLN A 67 2.20 -2.76 7.25
N GLU A 68 1.40 -3.22 8.20
CA GLU A 68 1.62 -4.48 8.92
C GLU A 68 1.62 -5.67 7.96
N ALA A 69 0.62 -5.77 7.08
CA ALA A 69 0.54 -6.82 6.07
C ALA A 69 1.75 -6.81 5.12
N LEU A 70 2.25 -5.62 4.74
CA LEU A 70 3.44 -5.48 3.91
C LEU A 70 4.69 -6.02 4.62
N VAL A 71 4.89 -5.67 5.89
CA VAL A 71 6.02 -6.15 6.69
C VAL A 71 5.94 -7.68 6.85
N GLU A 72 4.76 -8.20 7.18
CA GLU A 72 4.55 -9.64 7.32
C GLU A 72 4.83 -10.39 5.99
N ALA A 73 4.35 -9.86 4.87
CA ALA A 73 4.62 -10.42 3.55
C ALA A 73 6.12 -10.43 3.22
N ILE A 74 6.84 -9.34 3.51
CA ILE A 74 8.29 -9.28 3.29
C ILE A 74 9.00 -10.35 4.12
N VAL A 75 8.68 -10.48 5.41
CA VAL A 75 9.28 -11.46 6.30
C VAL A 75 9.01 -12.89 5.80
N LEU A 76 7.74 -13.17 5.44
CA LEU A 76 7.34 -14.48 4.93
C LEU A 76 8.09 -14.84 3.64
N VAL A 77 8.16 -13.91 2.69
CA VAL A 77 8.86 -14.10 1.41
C VAL A 77 10.35 -14.33 1.62
N VAL A 78 10.98 -13.56 2.51
CA VAL A 78 12.42 -13.75 2.82
C VAL A 78 12.66 -15.16 3.40
N ILE A 79 11.84 -15.59 4.36
CA ILE A 79 11.94 -16.93 4.95
C ILE A 79 11.77 -17.99 3.87
N LEU A 80 10.75 -17.87 3.03
CA LEU A 80 10.45 -18.82 1.97
C LEU A 80 11.59 -18.90 0.97
N LEU A 81 12.13 -17.77 0.53
CA LEU A 81 13.26 -17.72 -0.41
C LEU A 81 14.54 -18.29 0.20
N VAL A 82 14.81 -18.02 1.48
CA VAL A 82 15.98 -18.59 2.17
C VAL A 82 15.85 -20.13 2.25
N VAL A 83 14.66 -20.65 2.53
CA VAL A 83 14.40 -22.08 2.64
C VAL A 83 14.49 -22.76 1.27
N PHE A 84 13.90 -22.18 0.23
CA PHE A 84 13.85 -22.80 -1.10
C PHE A 84 15.11 -22.61 -1.93
N LEU A 85 15.65 -21.40 -1.98
CA LEU A 85 16.84 -21.09 -2.79
C LEU A 85 18.16 -21.31 -2.04
N GLY A 86 18.15 -21.36 -0.70
CA GLY A 86 19.37 -21.47 0.11
C GLY A 86 20.34 -20.28 -0.06
N ASN A 87 19.90 -19.20 -0.72
CA ASN A 87 20.74 -18.07 -1.10
C ASN A 87 20.23 -16.76 -0.47
N MET A 88 20.87 -16.39 0.64
CA MET A 88 20.54 -15.16 1.39
C MET A 88 20.60 -13.88 0.54
N ARG A 89 21.55 -13.84 -0.43
CA ARG A 89 21.72 -12.64 -1.27
C ARG A 89 20.52 -12.44 -2.21
N ALA A 90 20.02 -13.50 -2.80
CA ALA A 90 18.85 -13.49 -3.65
C ALA A 90 17.59 -13.03 -2.85
N SER A 91 17.43 -13.58 -1.65
CA SER A 91 16.32 -13.23 -0.75
C SER A 91 16.31 -11.74 -0.37
N ILE A 92 17.49 -11.17 -0.08
CA ILE A 92 17.61 -9.74 0.24
C ILE A 92 17.23 -8.86 -0.97
N VAL A 93 17.60 -9.25 -2.18
CA VAL A 93 17.24 -8.50 -3.40
C VAL A 93 15.72 -8.40 -3.54
N VAL A 94 15.01 -9.52 -3.41
CA VAL A 94 13.53 -9.52 -3.47
C VAL A 94 12.93 -8.71 -2.32
N ALA A 95 13.45 -8.87 -1.10
CA ALA A 95 13.00 -8.13 0.06
C ALA A 95 13.12 -6.60 -0.11
N CYS A 96 14.18 -6.14 -0.79
CA CYS A 96 14.38 -4.72 -1.09
C CYS A 96 13.46 -4.21 -2.22
N MET A 97 13.08 -5.06 -3.17
CA MET A 97 12.20 -4.65 -4.27
C MET A 97 10.81 -4.24 -3.78
N LEU A 98 10.29 -4.90 -2.75
CA LEU A 98 8.95 -4.66 -2.21
C LEU A 98 8.77 -3.23 -1.68
N PRO A 99 9.56 -2.76 -0.72
CA PRO A 99 9.42 -1.40 -0.22
C PRO A 99 9.71 -0.36 -1.31
N MET A 100 10.63 -0.65 -2.24
CA MET A 100 10.90 0.26 -3.36
C MET A 100 9.70 0.38 -4.29
N ALA A 101 9.02 -0.71 -4.61
CA ALA A 101 7.81 -0.69 -5.43
C ALA A 101 6.68 0.09 -4.76
N ALA A 102 6.48 -0.11 -3.45
CA ALA A 102 5.50 0.65 -2.67
C ALA A 102 5.81 2.15 -2.66
N LEU A 103 7.07 2.52 -2.39
CA LEU A 103 7.52 3.91 -2.40
C LEU A 103 7.34 4.56 -3.78
N PHE A 104 7.68 3.84 -4.85
CA PHE A 104 7.48 4.31 -6.22
C PHE A 104 5.99 4.56 -6.51
N THR A 105 5.11 3.65 -6.06
CA THR A 105 3.66 3.81 -6.22
C THR A 105 3.15 5.04 -5.47
N PHE A 106 3.55 5.25 -4.22
CA PHE A 106 3.18 6.46 -3.46
C PHE A 106 3.70 7.74 -4.11
N MET A 107 4.94 7.72 -4.63
CA MET A 107 5.49 8.85 -5.36
C MET A 107 4.66 9.17 -6.62
N MET A 108 4.26 8.15 -7.38
CA MET A 108 3.42 8.33 -8.57
C MET A 108 2.03 8.84 -8.19
N MET A 109 1.42 8.35 -7.11
CA MET A 109 0.14 8.86 -6.60
C MET A 109 0.25 10.34 -6.25
N GLN A 110 1.32 10.75 -5.58
CA GLN A 110 1.56 12.15 -5.24
C GLN A 110 1.72 13.04 -6.48
N LEU A 111 2.48 12.57 -7.48
CA LEU A 111 2.69 13.31 -8.74
C LEU A 111 1.40 13.47 -9.55
N THR A 112 0.53 12.48 -9.53
CA THR A 112 -0.77 12.51 -10.23
C THR A 112 -1.88 13.18 -9.44
N GLY A 113 -1.61 13.62 -8.20
CA GLY A 113 -2.61 14.24 -7.32
C GLY A 113 -3.67 13.26 -6.82
N MET A 114 -3.42 11.96 -6.90
CA MET A 114 -4.33 10.93 -6.40
C MET A 114 -4.22 10.83 -4.88
N SER A 115 -5.36 10.91 -4.20
CA SER A 115 -5.41 10.73 -2.75
C SER A 115 -5.33 9.26 -2.36
N ALA A 116 -4.61 8.97 -1.27
CA ALA A 116 -4.57 7.63 -0.68
C ALA A 116 -5.90 7.37 0.07
N HIS A 117 -6.83 6.70 -0.57
CA HIS A 117 -8.07 6.26 0.04
C HIS A 117 -8.12 4.72 0.12
N LEU A 118 -9.13 4.19 0.82
CA LEU A 118 -9.25 2.73 1.07
C LEU A 118 -9.17 1.87 -0.19
N MET A 119 -9.76 2.32 -1.31
CA MET A 119 -9.70 1.57 -2.56
C MET A 119 -8.30 1.55 -3.17
N SER A 120 -7.59 2.69 -3.17
CA SER A 120 -6.21 2.74 -3.69
C SER A 120 -5.24 1.92 -2.83
N LEU A 121 -5.44 1.90 -1.50
CA LEU A 121 -4.65 1.07 -0.59
C LEU A 121 -4.95 -0.43 -0.78
N GLY A 122 -6.22 -0.80 -1.00
CA GLY A 122 -6.60 -2.16 -1.35
C GLY A 122 -5.97 -2.62 -2.68
N GLY A 123 -5.99 -1.76 -3.70
CA GLY A 123 -5.30 -2.00 -4.97
C GLY A 123 -3.79 -2.16 -4.81
N LEU A 124 -3.16 -1.34 -3.95
CA LEU A 124 -1.75 -1.45 -3.63
C LEU A 124 -1.41 -2.80 -2.98
N ALA A 125 -2.23 -3.28 -2.04
CA ALA A 125 -2.03 -4.57 -1.38
C ALA A 125 -2.05 -5.73 -2.38
N ILE A 126 -2.98 -5.72 -3.35
CA ILE A 126 -3.05 -6.70 -4.43
C ILE A 126 -1.82 -6.59 -5.34
N ALA A 127 -1.44 -5.37 -5.74
CA ALA A 127 -0.30 -5.14 -6.61
C ALA A 127 1.03 -5.60 -5.97
N ILE A 128 1.19 -5.43 -4.66
CA ILE A 128 2.36 -5.93 -3.92
C ILE A 128 2.47 -7.44 -4.06
N GLY A 129 1.38 -8.20 -3.89
CA GLY A 129 1.39 -9.65 -4.10
C GLY A 129 1.87 -10.05 -5.50
N LEU A 130 1.36 -9.40 -6.55
CA LEU A 130 1.75 -9.65 -7.93
C LEU A 130 3.23 -9.30 -8.21
N ILE A 131 3.74 -8.23 -7.60
CA ILE A 131 5.15 -7.82 -7.74
C ILE A 131 6.06 -8.83 -7.05
N VAL A 132 5.66 -9.35 -5.87
CA VAL A 132 6.40 -10.40 -5.16
C VAL A 132 6.55 -11.62 -6.04
N ASP A 133 5.45 -12.15 -6.57
CA ASP A 133 5.45 -13.35 -7.39
C ASP A 133 6.34 -13.17 -8.64
N ALA A 134 6.21 -12.04 -9.31
CA ALA A 134 7.04 -11.69 -10.45
C ALA A 134 8.53 -11.63 -10.10
N ALA A 135 8.87 -10.99 -8.98
CA ALA A 135 10.26 -10.86 -8.53
C ALA A 135 10.85 -12.22 -8.13
N VAL A 136 10.08 -13.07 -7.47
CA VAL A 136 10.49 -14.42 -7.08
C VAL A 136 10.84 -15.24 -8.31
N VAL A 137 9.96 -15.28 -9.33
CA VAL A 137 10.19 -16.03 -10.57
C VAL A 137 11.46 -15.59 -11.28
N VAL A 138 11.70 -14.28 -11.40
CA VAL A 138 12.91 -13.74 -12.04
C VAL A 138 14.18 -14.11 -11.26
N VAL A 139 14.14 -13.97 -9.94
CA VAL A 139 15.30 -14.26 -9.09
C VAL A 139 15.57 -15.76 -9.03
N GLU A 140 14.53 -16.59 -8.90
CA GLU A 140 14.66 -18.05 -8.90
C GLU A 140 15.30 -18.55 -10.20
N ASN A 141 14.76 -18.16 -11.36
CA ASN A 141 15.35 -18.52 -12.65
C ASN A 141 16.81 -18.04 -12.79
N THR A 142 17.12 -16.86 -12.27
CA THR A 142 18.47 -16.34 -12.29
C THR A 142 19.42 -17.16 -11.41
N VAL A 143 19.01 -17.52 -10.21
CA VAL A 143 19.82 -18.32 -9.28
C VAL A 143 20.02 -19.74 -9.82
N ASP A 144 18.98 -20.34 -10.36
CA ASP A 144 19.05 -21.66 -10.98
C ASP A 144 20.05 -21.72 -12.16
N ARG A 145 19.97 -20.73 -13.04
CA ARG A 145 20.92 -20.60 -14.17
C ARG A 145 22.35 -20.38 -13.72
N LEU A 146 22.55 -19.57 -12.67
CA LEU A 146 23.89 -19.36 -12.08
C LEU A 146 24.44 -20.62 -11.43
N GLY A 147 23.60 -21.48 -10.85
CA GLY A 147 24.00 -22.74 -10.24
C GLY A 147 24.36 -23.83 -11.24
N HIS A 148 23.85 -23.77 -12.46
CA HIS A 148 24.11 -24.75 -13.51
C HIS A 148 25.30 -24.40 -14.44
N GLU A 149 25.89 -23.21 -14.30
CA GLU A 149 27.06 -22.82 -15.12
C GLU A 149 28.30 -23.54 -14.61
N PRO A 150 29.07 -24.22 -15.49
CA PRO A 150 30.32 -24.90 -15.10
C PRO A 150 31.36 -23.89 -14.56
N GLU A 151 32.05 -24.25 -13.49
CA GLU A 151 33.18 -23.47 -12.98
C GLU A 151 34.24 -23.30 -14.07
N GLY A 152 34.43 -22.05 -14.55
CA GLY A 152 35.35 -21.72 -15.63
C GLY A 152 34.68 -21.28 -16.94
N GLY A 153 33.37 -21.13 -16.98
CA GLY A 153 32.63 -20.58 -18.12
C GLY A 153 33.15 -19.19 -18.51
N ARG A 154 33.38 -18.96 -19.81
CA ARG A 154 33.86 -17.68 -20.38
C ARG A 154 32.77 -16.60 -20.39
N THR A 155 31.55 -16.88 -19.96
CA THR A 155 30.45 -15.93 -20.05
C THR A 155 30.49 -14.99 -18.85
N PRO A 156 30.55 -13.65 -19.05
CA PRO A 156 30.49 -12.69 -17.97
C PRO A 156 29.17 -12.85 -17.18
N TRP A 157 29.24 -12.87 -15.87
CA TRP A 157 28.10 -13.05 -14.95
C TRP A 157 26.91 -12.12 -15.28
N VAL A 158 27.20 -10.90 -15.71
CA VAL A 158 26.18 -9.92 -16.11
C VAL A 158 25.35 -10.41 -17.30
N ASN A 159 26.01 -11.03 -18.29
CA ASN A 159 25.33 -11.55 -19.47
C ASN A 159 24.46 -12.77 -19.13
N LEU A 160 24.90 -13.59 -18.17
CA LEU A 160 24.15 -14.75 -17.71
C LEU A 160 22.90 -14.30 -16.96
N ILE A 161 23.04 -13.34 -16.04
CA ILE A 161 21.91 -12.73 -15.31
C ILE A 161 20.92 -12.10 -16.28
N PHE A 162 21.41 -11.33 -17.25
CA PHE A 162 20.56 -10.68 -18.26
C PHE A 162 19.77 -11.70 -19.08
N ARG A 163 20.41 -12.80 -19.51
CA ARG A 163 19.73 -13.88 -20.27
C ARG A 163 18.67 -14.54 -19.41
N ALA A 164 19.01 -14.94 -18.17
CA ALA A 164 18.10 -15.58 -17.25
C ALA A 164 16.88 -14.70 -16.94
N ALA A 165 17.10 -13.40 -16.69
CA ALA A 165 16.01 -12.45 -16.46
C ALA A 165 15.15 -12.26 -17.71
N SER A 166 15.76 -12.12 -18.90
CA SER A 166 15.06 -11.91 -20.16
C SER A 166 14.17 -13.11 -20.56
N GLU A 167 14.56 -14.31 -20.20
CA GLU A 167 13.83 -15.54 -20.51
C GLU A 167 12.43 -15.57 -19.87
N VAL A 168 12.32 -15.08 -18.64
CA VAL A 168 11.07 -15.02 -17.89
C VAL A 168 10.36 -13.66 -17.95
N ALA A 169 11.06 -12.62 -18.42
CA ALA A 169 10.51 -11.26 -18.47
C ALA A 169 9.26 -11.15 -19.35
N VAL A 170 9.24 -11.79 -20.51
CA VAL A 170 8.08 -11.72 -21.44
C VAL A 170 6.85 -12.43 -20.87
N PRO A 171 6.95 -13.69 -20.38
CA PRO A 171 5.82 -14.35 -19.70
C PRO A 171 5.30 -13.57 -18.48
N VAL A 172 6.19 -13.09 -17.63
CA VAL A 172 5.82 -12.32 -16.44
C VAL A 172 5.14 -11.01 -16.83
N ALA A 173 5.73 -10.24 -17.74
CA ALA A 173 5.15 -8.98 -18.21
C ALA A 173 3.78 -9.17 -18.88
N SER A 174 3.62 -10.23 -19.69
CA SER A 174 2.34 -10.53 -20.32
C SER A 174 1.27 -10.93 -19.29
N GLY A 175 1.64 -11.69 -18.26
CA GLY A 175 0.73 -12.03 -17.17
C GLY A 175 0.25 -10.80 -16.41
N ILE A 176 1.17 -9.92 -16.03
CA ILE A 176 0.83 -8.64 -15.35
C ILE A 176 -0.06 -7.76 -16.25
N LEU A 177 0.26 -7.67 -17.56
CA LEU A 177 -0.53 -6.88 -18.49
C LEU A 177 -1.97 -7.39 -18.59
N ILE A 178 -2.16 -8.71 -18.64
CA ILE A 178 -3.51 -9.32 -18.66
C ILE A 178 -4.27 -8.95 -17.40
N ILE A 179 -3.63 -9.04 -16.23
CA ILE A 179 -4.25 -8.66 -14.96
C ILE A 179 -4.62 -7.18 -14.97
N CYS A 180 -3.73 -6.29 -15.41
CA CYS A 180 -4.03 -4.86 -15.54
C CYS A 180 -5.22 -4.60 -16.46
N LEU A 181 -5.33 -5.30 -17.60
CA LEU A 181 -6.46 -5.17 -18.53
C LEU A 181 -7.78 -5.64 -17.90
N VAL A 182 -7.75 -6.68 -17.07
CA VAL A 182 -8.95 -7.18 -16.35
C VAL A 182 -9.42 -6.16 -15.31
N PHE A 183 -8.51 -5.45 -14.64
CA PHE A 183 -8.85 -4.43 -13.66
C PHE A 183 -9.23 -3.07 -14.26
N LEU A 184 -8.90 -2.81 -15.53
CA LEU A 184 -9.16 -1.53 -16.18
C LEU A 184 -10.65 -1.13 -16.21
N PRO A 185 -11.63 -2.04 -16.42
CA PRO A 185 -13.05 -1.68 -16.35
C PRO A 185 -13.57 -1.33 -14.97
N LEU A 186 -12.78 -1.59 -13.91
CA LEU A 186 -13.14 -1.28 -12.52
C LEU A 186 -12.68 0.13 -12.09
N LEU A 187 -11.92 0.81 -12.91
CA LEU A 187 -11.41 2.16 -12.69
C LEU A 187 -12.40 3.21 -13.21
#